data_cfa645b73caab8c7f0108bad513c7193
#
_entry.id   cfa645b73caab8c7f0108bad513c7193
#
_cell.length_a   1.000
_cell.length_b   1.000
_cell.length_c   1.000
_cell.angle_alpha   90.00
_cell.angle_beta   90.00
_cell.angle_gamma   90.00
#
_symmetry.space_group_name_H-M   'P 1'
#
loop_
_entity.id
_entity.type
_entity.pdbx_description
1 polymer ?
#
loop_
_entity_poly.entity_id
_entity_poly.type
_entity_poly.pdbx_seq_one_letter_code
_entity_poly.pdbx_strand_id
1 'polypeptide(L)'
;MKDYKNILIIKMSSLGDVIHALPTLYAVRKNWPNARITWAIHEQFASLLPGTPWVDDVIIIDKKQLKKPTYLYQLRKELHSRHFDMTLDLQCIAKSAIVSLLSGAPEKYGYWELREGSNLVNKALVGEHKYDHVIERYLDTVRALGGEVEEIEFPMPAYVEAEKSIKQKLKCHGVDDEYITWGTMDC
;
A
#
# COMPACT_ATOMS: atom_id res chain seq x y z
N MET A 1 -10.27 -14.97 13.63
CA MET A 1 -9.88 -14.16 12.47
C MET A 1 -10.43 -14.81 11.20
N LYS A 2 -10.96 -14.02 10.26
CA LYS A 2 -11.44 -14.53 8.96
C LYS A 2 -10.25 -14.86 8.06
N ASP A 3 -10.33 -15.94 7.31
CA ASP A 3 -9.29 -16.36 6.35
C ASP A 3 -9.56 -15.72 4.99
N TYR A 4 -8.73 -14.75 4.58
CA TYR A 4 -8.76 -14.12 3.28
C TYR A 4 -7.75 -14.77 2.35
N LYS A 5 -8.12 -14.98 1.08
CA LYS A 5 -7.27 -15.60 0.04
C LYS A 5 -6.69 -14.57 -0.93
N ASN A 6 -7.46 -13.53 -1.24
CA ASN A 6 -7.07 -12.49 -2.21
C ASN A 6 -7.36 -11.11 -1.62
N ILE A 7 -6.31 -10.40 -1.24
CA ILE A 7 -6.40 -9.09 -0.58
C ILE A 7 -5.90 -8.01 -1.55
N LEU A 8 -6.68 -6.94 -1.71
CA LEU A 8 -6.26 -5.74 -2.42
C LEU A 8 -5.97 -4.61 -1.43
N ILE A 9 -4.73 -4.19 -1.36
CA ILE A 9 -4.33 -2.98 -0.62
C ILE A 9 -4.35 -1.79 -1.58
N ILE A 10 -4.99 -0.70 -1.20
CA ILE A 10 -5.09 0.52 -2.02
C ILE A 10 -4.38 1.66 -1.29
N LYS A 11 -3.18 2.01 -1.74
CA LYS A 11 -2.44 3.19 -1.34
C LYS A 11 -1.65 3.72 -2.53
N MET A 12 -2.21 4.73 -3.20
CA MET A 12 -1.74 5.17 -4.52
C MET A 12 -0.66 6.24 -4.44
N SER A 13 -0.63 7.04 -3.39
CA SER A 13 0.28 8.19 -3.18
C SER A 13 0.08 8.77 -1.75
N SER A 14 0.90 9.70 -1.20
CA SER A 14 2.15 10.17 -1.78
C SER A 14 3.33 9.27 -1.36
N LEU A 15 4.58 9.67 -1.61
CA LEU A 15 5.76 8.87 -1.26
C LEU A 15 5.79 8.52 0.23
N GLY A 16 5.74 9.53 1.11
CA GLY A 16 5.73 9.30 2.56
C GLY A 16 4.55 8.46 3.03
N ASP A 17 3.36 8.69 2.45
CA ASP A 17 2.17 7.91 2.78
C ASP A 17 2.28 6.44 2.34
N VAL A 18 2.93 6.15 1.23
CA VAL A 18 3.19 4.76 0.78
C VAL A 18 4.14 4.09 1.77
N ILE A 19 5.23 4.78 2.17
CA ILE A 19 6.18 4.28 3.17
C ILE A 19 5.47 4.01 4.50
N HIS A 20 4.62 4.93 4.97
CA HIS A 20 3.85 4.74 6.21
C HIS A 20 2.86 3.57 6.15
N ALA A 21 2.50 3.10 4.96
CA ALA A 21 1.62 1.94 4.79
C ALA A 21 2.38 0.60 4.73
N LEU A 22 3.70 0.59 4.59
CA LEU A 22 4.50 -0.64 4.55
C LEU A 22 4.40 -1.49 5.81
N PRO A 23 4.35 -0.92 7.04
CA PRO A 23 4.12 -1.73 8.23
C PRO A 23 2.77 -2.46 8.21
N THR A 24 1.75 -1.85 7.61
CA THR A 24 0.46 -2.53 7.43
C THR A 24 0.58 -3.70 6.44
N LEU A 25 1.36 -3.55 5.37
CA LEU A 25 1.66 -4.67 4.47
C LEU A 25 2.34 -5.82 5.22
N TYR A 26 3.36 -5.50 6.05
CA TYR A 26 4.04 -6.48 6.89
C TYR A 26 3.04 -7.23 7.79
N ALA A 27 2.21 -6.49 8.52
CA ALA A 27 1.22 -7.05 9.41
C ALA A 27 0.16 -7.90 8.65
N VAL A 28 -0.30 -7.44 7.48
CA VAL A 28 -1.21 -8.22 6.62
C VAL A 28 -0.57 -9.53 6.20
N ARG A 29 0.68 -9.51 5.74
CA ARG A 29 1.38 -10.74 5.33
C ARG A 29 1.58 -11.72 6.50
N LYS A 30 1.90 -11.22 7.70
CA LYS A 30 2.08 -12.05 8.90
C LYS A 30 0.76 -12.73 9.32
N ASN A 31 -0.34 -12.01 9.27
CA ASN A 31 -1.64 -12.52 9.69
C ASN A 31 -2.33 -13.40 8.64
N TRP A 32 -2.09 -13.13 7.35
CA TRP A 32 -2.62 -13.93 6.23
C TRP A 32 -1.49 -14.42 5.34
N PRO A 33 -0.64 -15.35 5.82
CA PRO A 33 0.59 -15.76 5.10
C PRO A 33 0.31 -16.43 3.75
N ASN A 34 -0.84 -17.05 3.60
CA ASN A 34 -1.25 -17.73 2.36
C ASN A 34 -2.11 -16.87 1.44
N ALA A 35 -2.42 -15.63 1.82
CA ALA A 35 -3.18 -14.72 0.98
C ALA A 35 -2.33 -14.20 -0.18
N ARG A 36 -2.94 -14.08 -1.34
CA ARG A 36 -2.36 -13.31 -2.45
C ARG A 36 -2.62 -11.84 -2.19
N ILE A 37 -1.56 -11.07 -2.02
CA ILE A 37 -1.61 -9.64 -1.75
C ILE A 37 -1.32 -8.88 -3.04
N THR A 38 -2.29 -8.11 -3.49
CA THR A 38 -2.16 -7.19 -4.62
C THR A 38 -2.16 -5.75 -4.10
N TRP A 39 -1.26 -4.91 -4.60
CA TRP A 39 -1.21 -3.50 -4.23
C TRP A 39 -1.58 -2.60 -5.41
N ALA A 40 -2.56 -1.73 -5.23
CA ALA A 40 -2.93 -0.69 -6.20
C ALA A 40 -2.17 0.61 -5.88
N ILE A 41 -1.33 1.06 -6.81
CA ILE A 41 -0.41 2.17 -6.61
C ILE A 41 -0.30 3.03 -7.89
N HIS A 42 0.12 4.28 -7.74
CA HIS A 42 0.52 5.11 -8.87
C HIS A 42 1.93 4.72 -9.35
N GLU A 43 2.14 4.68 -10.66
CA GLU A 43 3.39 4.23 -11.30
C GLU A 43 4.65 4.85 -10.68
N GLN A 44 4.60 6.15 -10.40
CA GLN A 44 5.70 6.91 -9.81
C GLN A 44 6.25 6.32 -8.50
N PHE A 45 5.42 5.59 -7.75
CA PHE A 45 5.77 5.06 -6.43
C PHE A 45 5.89 3.53 -6.42
N ALA A 46 5.69 2.87 -7.55
CA ALA A 46 5.68 1.41 -7.62
C ALA A 46 7.03 0.79 -7.19
N SER A 47 8.13 1.49 -7.45
CA SER A 47 9.47 1.06 -7.05
C SER A 47 9.72 1.05 -5.53
N LEU A 48 8.83 1.64 -4.73
CA LEU A 48 8.91 1.59 -3.26
C LEU A 48 8.39 0.27 -2.70
N LEU A 49 7.62 -0.48 -3.50
CA LEU A 49 7.03 -1.72 -3.02
C LEU A 49 8.06 -2.84 -3.01
N PRO A 50 8.17 -3.59 -1.91
CA PRO A 50 8.95 -4.80 -1.90
C PRO A 50 8.26 -5.83 -2.83
N GLY A 51 9.05 -6.63 -3.51
CA GLY A 51 8.51 -7.78 -4.23
C GLY A 51 8.11 -8.92 -3.28
N THR A 52 8.03 -10.11 -3.84
CA THR A 52 7.84 -11.34 -3.08
C THR A 52 8.88 -11.47 -1.97
N PRO A 53 8.50 -11.90 -0.75
CA PRO A 53 7.21 -12.54 -0.40
C PRO A 53 6.12 -11.55 0.07
N TRP A 54 6.35 -10.25 0.08
CA TRP A 54 5.46 -9.28 0.70
C TRP A 54 4.27 -8.91 -0.19
N VAL A 55 4.55 -8.58 -1.46
CA VAL A 55 3.53 -8.25 -2.48
C VAL A 55 3.65 -9.24 -3.61
N ASP A 56 2.53 -9.87 -3.98
CA ASP A 56 2.49 -10.84 -5.07
C ASP A 56 2.23 -10.17 -6.42
N ASP A 57 1.42 -9.11 -6.43
CA ASP A 57 1.07 -8.38 -7.65
C ASP A 57 0.96 -6.87 -7.39
N VAL A 58 1.22 -6.10 -8.43
CA VAL A 58 1.04 -4.64 -8.43
C VAL A 58 0.09 -4.23 -9.56
N ILE A 59 -0.88 -3.38 -9.24
CA ILE A 59 -1.77 -2.77 -10.23
C ILE A 59 -1.46 -1.29 -10.30
N ILE A 60 -1.04 -0.84 -11.48
CA ILE A 60 -0.76 0.57 -11.71
C ILE A 60 -2.05 1.34 -11.96
N ILE A 61 -2.32 2.34 -11.14
CA ILE A 61 -3.49 3.21 -11.27
C ILE A 61 -3.08 4.56 -11.85
N ASP A 62 -3.60 4.88 -13.03
CA ASP A 62 -3.49 6.23 -13.57
C ASP A 62 -4.62 7.12 -13.04
N LYS A 63 -4.30 7.93 -12.03
CA LYS A 63 -5.26 8.83 -11.38
C LYS A 63 -5.90 9.86 -12.32
N LYS A 64 -5.24 10.19 -13.44
CA LYS A 64 -5.76 11.14 -14.43
C LYS A 64 -6.85 10.48 -15.31
N GLN A 65 -6.73 9.18 -15.51
CA GLN A 65 -7.66 8.43 -16.36
C GLN A 65 -8.90 7.91 -15.60
N LEU A 66 -8.95 7.98 -14.27
CA LEU A 66 -10.12 7.56 -13.49
C LEU A 66 -11.43 8.33 -13.81
N LYS A 67 -11.35 9.39 -14.61
CA LYS A 67 -12.52 10.11 -15.14
C LYS A 67 -13.02 9.57 -16.49
N LYS A 68 -12.25 8.68 -17.15
CA LYS A 68 -12.58 8.15 -18.47
C LYS A 68 -13.37 6.84 -18.36
N PRO A 69 -14.59 6.73 -18.91
CA PRO A 69 -15.39 5.52 -18.82
C PRO A 69 -14.69 4.27 -19.39
N THR A 70 -13.94 4.42 -20.48
CA THR A 70 -13.17 3.33 -21.10
C THR A 70 -12.10 2.77 -20.17
N TYR A 71 -11.38 3.64 -19.47
CA TYR A 71 -10.38 3.22 -18.48
C TYR A 71 -11.03 2.53 -17.28
N LEU A 72 -12.15 3.07 -16.78
CA LEU A 72 -12.89 2.45 -15.67
C LEU A 72 -13.41 1.05 -16.04
N TYR A 73 -13.86 0.87 -17.26
CA TYR A 73 -14.28 -0.45 -17.75
C TYR A 73 -13.11 -1.44 -17.79
N GLN A 74 -11.96 -1.03 -18.34
CA GLN A 74 -10.76 -1.87 -18.40
C GLN A 74 -10.25 -2.21 -16.99
N LEU A 75 -10.15 -1.21 -16.12
CA LEU A 75 -9.72 -1.39 -14.72
C LEU A 75 -10.68 -2.31 -13.96
N ARG A 76 -12.01 -2.16 -14.16
CA ARG A 76 -12.99 -3.05 -13.57
C ARG A 76 -12.76 -4.50 -14.02
N LYS A 77 -12.55 -4.73 -15.32
CA LYS A 77 -12.31 -6.08 -15.87
C LYS A 77 -11.06 -6.69 -15.25
N GLU A 78 -9.98 -5.93 -15.16
CA GLU A 78 -8.72 -6.36 -14.55
C GLU A 78 -8.91 -6.70 -13.06
N LEU A 79 -9.51 -5.81 -12.28
CA LEU A 79 -9.73 -6.01 -10.85
C LEU A 79 -10.65 -7.21 -10.57
N HIS A 80 -11.77 -7.34 -11.31
CA HIS A 80 -12.69 -8.45 -11.14
C HIS A 80 -12.09 -9.82 -11.46
N SER A 81 -11.17 -9.89 -12.43
CA SER A 81 -10.52 -11.17 -12.80
C SER A 81 -9.65 -11.76 -11.69
N ARG A 82 -9.31 -10.95 -10.66
CA ARG A 82 -8.48 -11.37 -9.53
C ARG A 82 -9.28 -11.91 -8.35
N HIS A 83 -10.60 -11.79 -8.37
CA HIS A 83 -11.52 -12.34 -7.35
C HIS A 83 -11.13 -11.97 -5.91
N PHE A 84 -10.96 -10.69 -5.64
CA PHE A 84 -10.62 -10.22 -4.30
C PHE A 84 -11.71 -10.53 -3.27
N ASP A 85 -11.30 -11.07 -2.12
CA ASP A 85 -12.18 -11.29 -0.96
C ASP A 85 -12.39 -10.00 -0.18
N MET A 86 -11.32 -9.19 -0.11
CA MET A 86 -11.27 -7.97 0.69
C MET A 86 -10.47 -6.88 -0.02
N THR A 87 -10.93 -5.64 0.13
CA THR A 87 -10.10 -4.45 -0.13
C THR A 87 -9.79 -3.73 1.18
N LEU A 88 -8.55 -3.27 1.29
CA LEU A 88 -8.07 -2.42 2.37
C LEU A 88 -7.61 -1.08 1.78
N ASP A 89 -8.48 -0.08 1.84
CA ASP A 89 -8.21 1.26 1.32
C ASP A 89 -7.52 2.12 2.40
N LEU A 90 -6.21 2.27 2.30
CA LEU A 90 -5.39 3.12 3.16
C LEU A 90 -5.25 4.56 2.61
N GLN A 91 -5.85 4.86 1.47
CA GLN A 91 -5.90 6.20 0.89
C GLN A 91 -7.15 6.96 1.34
N CYS A 92 -8.30 6.29 1.41
CA CYS A 92 -9.58 6.76 1.95
C CYS A 92 -10.09 8.09 1.35
N ILE A 93 -9.97 8.26 0.04
CA ILE A 93 -10.49 9.39 -0.73
C ILE A 93 -11.37 8.89 -1.90
N ALA A 94 -12.10 9.78 -2.56
CA ALA A 94 -13.00 9.41 -3.66
C ALA A 94 -12.32 8.56 -4.75
N LYS A 95 -11.09 8.89 -5.13
CA LYS A 95 -10.36 8.15 -6.19
C LYS A 95 -10.03 6.72 -5.79
N SER A 96 -9.63 6.48 -4.54
CA SER A 96 -9.34 5.14 -4.05
C SER A 96 -10.62 4.34 -3.81
N ALA A 97 -11.69 5.00 -3.37
CA ALA A 97 -13.01 4.38 -3.25
C ALA A 97 -13.54 3.87 -4.59
N ILE A 98 -13.27 4.58 -5.71
CA ILE A 98 -13.59 4.07 -7.05
C ILE A 98 -12.85 2.77 -7.34
N VAL A 99 -11.55 2.68 -7.04
CA VAL A 99 -10.77 1.45 -7.21
C VAL A 99 -11.32 0.32 -6.33
N SER A 100 -11.62 0.62 -5.07
CA SER A 100 -12.27 -0.31 -4.14
C SER A 100 -13.62 -0.81 -4.66
N LEU A 101 -14.46 0.07 -5.17
CA LEU A 101 -15.75 -0.28 -5.76
C LEU A 101 -15.58 -1.20 -6.98
N LEU A 102 -14.67 -0.83 -7.88
CA LEU A 102 -14.41 -1.56 -9.13
C LEU A 102 -13.78 -2.94 -8.89
N SER A 103 -13.18 -3.20 -7.73
CA SER A 103 -12.61 -4.51 -7.39
C SER A 103 -13.66 -5.62 -7.34
N GLY A 104 -14.91 -5.27 -7.00
CA GLY A 104 -15.97 -6.25 -6.78
C GLY A 104 -15.83 -7.06 -5.51
N ALA A 105 -14.83 -6.80 -4.66
CA ALA A 105 -14.65 -7.49 -3.40
C ALA A 105 -15.92 -7.38 -2.54
N PRO A 106 -16.38 -8.46 -1.88
CA PRO A 106 -17.54 -8.40 -1.00
C PRO A 106 -17.28 -7.55 0.25
N GLU A 107 -16.03 -7.50 0.72
CA GLU A 107 -15.65 -6.73 1.89
C GLU A 107 -14.71 -5.59 1.49
N LYS A 108 -15.11 -4.38 1.84
CA LYS A 108 -14.38 -3.15 1.51
C LYS A 108 -14.19 -2.34 2.77
N TYR A 109 -12.94 -2.18 3.16
CA TYR A 109 -12.56 -1.50 4.38
C TYR A 109 -11.62 -0.34 4.12
N GLY A 110 -11.65 0.65 4.99
CA GLY A 110 -10.65 1.70 5.06
C GLY A 110 -10.35 2.03 6.52
N TYR A 111 -9.24 2.71 6.80
CA TYR A 111 -9.01 3.20 8.14
C TYR A 111 -10.05 4.27 8.50
N TRP A 112 -10.15 4.63 9.77
CA TRP A 112 -11.25 5.41 10.32
C TRP A 112 -11.54 6.75 9.58
N GLU A 113 -10.55 7.38 8.99
CA GLU A 113 -10.67 8.70 8.35
C GLU A 113 -11.11 8.59 6.88
N LEU A 114 -12.34 8.15 6.66
CA LEU A 114 -12.93 8.10 5.34
C LEU A 114 -13.35 9.49 4.87
N ARG A 115 -12.70 10.01 3.82
CA ARG A 115 -12.89 11.35 3.27
C ARG A 115 -13.54 11.31 1.88
N GLU A 116 -13.98 12.47 1.39
CA GLU A 116 -14.45 12.68 0.00
C GLU A 116 -15.54 11.67 -0.43
N GLY A 117 -16.39 11.23 0.49
CA GLY A 117 -17.45 10.26 0.18
C GLY A 117 -16.97 8.80 0.10
N SER A 118 -15.73 8.48 0.46
CA SER A 118 -15.24 7.09 0.46
C SER A 118 -16.00 6.18 1.43
N ASN A 119 -16.67 6.75 2.42
CA ASN A 119 -17.58 6.05 3.35
C ASN A 119 -18.84 5.47 2.66
N LEU A 120 -19.16 5.88 1.43
CA LEU A 120 -20.24 5.27 0.66
C LEU A 120 -19.85 3.90 0.08
N VAL A 121 -18.57 3.60 0.03
CA VAL A 121 -18.01 2.36 -0.54
C VAL A 121 -17.34 1.51 0.54
N ASN A 122 -16.51 2.14 1.36
CA ASN A 122 -15.69 1.46 2.35
C ASN A 122 -16.29 1.59 3.74
N LYS A 123 -16.23 0.50 4.52
CA LYS A 123 -16.54 0.52 5.95
C LYS A 123 -15.31 0.94 6.75
N ALA A 124 -15.46 1.91 7.63
CA ALA A 124 -14.39 2.35 8.51
C ALA A 124 -14.02 1.26 9.52
N LEU A 125 -12.73 0.98 9.61
CA LEU A 125 -12.13 0.22 10.71
C LEU A 125 -11.53 1.21 11.71
N VAL A 126 -11.98 1.13 12.94
CA VAL A 126 -11.59 2.04 14.02
C VAL A 126 -10.91 1.22 15.10
N GLY A 127 -9.73 1.64 15.53
CA GLY A 127 -9.00 1.04 16.63
C GLY A 127 -8.69 2.07 17.72
N GLU A 128 -7.89 1.65 18.68
CA GLU A 128 -7.52 2.46 19.85
C GLU A 128 -6.60 3.63 19.50
N HIS A 129 -5.78 3.49 18.42
CA HIS A 129 -4.79 4.47 17.99
C HIS A 129 -5.34 5.52 17.01
N LYS A 130 -6.64 5.78 17.07
CA LYS A 130 -7.34 6.70 16.15
C LYS A 130 -6.69 8.08 16.04
N TYR A 131 -6.08 8.57 17.10
CA TYR A 131 -5.47 9.90 17.16
C TYR A 131 -3.93 9.88 17.21
N ASP A 132 -3.33 8.69 17.11
CA ASP A 132 -1.90 8.51 17.12
C ASP A 132 -1.26 8.75 15.74
N HIS A 133 0.00 8.42 15.60
CA HIS A 133 0.72 8.54 14.34
C HIS A 133 0.03 7.73 13.23
N VAL A 134 0.11 8.20 11.99
CA VAL A 134 -0.59 7.59 10.83
C VAL A 134 -0.30 6.09 10.65
N ILE A 135 0.90 5.64 10.98
CA ILE A 135 1.30 4.22 10.94
C ILE A 135 0.40 3.40 11.85
N GLU A 136 0.20 3.84 13.10
CA GLU A 136 -0.65 3.15 14.07
C GLU A 136 -2.12 3.12 13.63
N ARG A 137 -2.59 4.22 13.02
CA ARG A 137 -3.95 4.29 12.46
C ARG A 137 -4.16 3.28 11.32
N TYR A 138 -3.14 3.04 10.51
CA TYR A 138 -3.20 2.03 9.46
C TYR A 138 -3.12 0.62 10.05
N LEU A 139 -2.26 0.38 11.04
CA LEU A 139 -2.15 -0.90 11.75
C LEU A 139 -3.44 -1.27 12.51
N ASP A 140 -4.19 -0.29 12.98
CA ASP A 140 -5.50 -0.52 13.59
C ASP A 140 -6.48 -1.21 12.64
N THR A 141 -6.30 -1.07 11.33
CA THR A 141 -7.13 -1.81 10.36
C THR A 141 -6.89 -3.33 10.45
N VAL A 142 -5.66 -3.74 10.67
CA VAL A 142 -5.31 -5.16 10.86
C VAL A 142 -5.84 -5.67 12.19
N ARG A 143 -5.66 -4.90 13.28
CA ARG A 143 -6.17 -5.22 14.62
C ARG A 143 -7.69 -5.36 14.61
N ALA A 144 -8.41 -4.44 13.96
CA ALA A 144 -9.87 -4.45 13.85
C ALA A 144 -10.40 -5.64 13.03
N LEU A 145 -9.60 -6.23 12.15
CA LEU A 145 -9.90 -7.47 11.43
C LEU A 145 -9.55 -8.73 12.24
N GLY A 146 -9.08 -8.57 13.48
CA GLY A 146 -8.71 -9.64 14.37
C GLY A 146 -7.28 -10.15 14.17
N GLY A 147 -6.45 -9.39 13.47
CA GLY A 147 -5.03 -9.69 13.32
C GLY A 147 -4.20 -9.15 14.48
N GLU A 148 -3.01 -9.70 14.65
CA GLU A 148 -2.02 -9.30 15.65
C GLU A 148 -0.97 -8.39 15.03
N VAL A 149 -0.53 -7.39 15.79
CA VAL A 149 0.54 -6.47 15.40
C VAL A 149 1.55 -6.41 16.54
N GLU A 150 2.59 -7.24 16.44
CA GLU A 150 3.63 -7.32 17.45
C GLU A 150 4.81 -6.39 17.15
N GLU A 151 5.12 -6.19 15.86
CA GLU A 151 6.28 -5.46 15.40
C GLU A 151 5.90 -4.46 14.31
N ILE A 152 6.60 -3.32 14.27
CA ILE A 152 6.46 -2.32 13.20
C ILE A 152 7.67 -2.43 12.30
N GLU A 153 7.53 -3.19 11.21
CA GLU A 153 8.57 -3.42 10.23
C GLU A 153 8.24 -2.78 8.89
N PHE A 154 9.27 -2.25 8.23
CA PHE A 154 9.16 -1.63 6.92
C PHE A 154 9.78 -2.54 5.87
N PRO A 155 9.01 -3.43 5.24
CA PRO A 155 9.53 -4.26 4.17
C PRO A 155 9.88 -3.37 2.97
N MET A 156 11.18 -3.13 2.78
CA MET A 156 11.69 -2.31 1.67
C MET A 156 12.30 -3.20 0.59
N PRO A 157 12.25 -2.78 -0.68
CA PRO A 157 12.95 -3.48 -1.74
C PRO A 157 14.46 -3.40 -1.55
N ALA A 158 15.17 -4.45 -1.94
CA ALA A 158 16.63 -4.44 -1.97
C ALA A 158 17.12 -3.69 -3.22
N TYR A 159 17.67 -2.51 -3.05
CA TYR A 159 18.20 -1.67 -4.16
C TYR A 159 19.67 -2.01 -4.47
N VAL A 160 19.98 -3.29 -4.69
CA VAL A 160 21.36 -3.80 -4.83
C VAL A 160 22.18 -3.05 -5.89
N GLU A 161 21.60 -2.77 -7.05
CA GLU A 161 22.30 -2.06 -8.13
C GLU A 161 22.51 -0.57 -7.80
N ALA A 162 21.54 0.08 -7.17
CA ALA A 162 21.68 1.45 -6.72
C ALA A 162 22.74 1.56 -5.61
N GLU A 163 22.77 0.64 -4.68
CA GLU A 163 23.79 0.57 -3.62
C GLU A 163 25.20 0.42 -4.20
N LYS A 164 25.39 -0.51 -5.15
CA LYS A 164 26.68 -0.66 -5.84
C LYS A 164 27.11 0.63 -6.57
N SER A 165 26.17 1.25 -7.29
CA SER A 165 26.43 2.50 -8.01
C SER A 165 26.83 3.64 -7.06
N ILE A 166 26.14 3.78 -5.93
CA ILE A 166 26.45 4.79 -4.91
C ILE A 166 27.82 4.51 -4.29
N LYS A 167 28.12 3.28 -3.88
CA LYS A 167 29.42 2.90 -3.31
C LYS A 167 30.56 3.21 -4.29
N GLN A 168 30.37 2.93 -5.57
CA GLN A 168 31.37 3.25 -6.59
C GLN A 168 31.59 4.76 -6.74
N LYS A 169 30.51 5.55 -6.78
CA LYS A 169 30.59 7.02 -6.83
C LYS A 169 31.31 7.60 -5.60
N LEU A 170 30.99 7.11 -4.42
CA LEU A 170 31.61 7.55 -3.17
C LEU A 170 33.12 7.28 -3.18
N LYS A 171 33.54 6.07 -3.58
CA LYS A 171 34.96 5.74 -3.76
C LYS A 171 35.68 6.69 -4.72
N CYS A 172 35.06 7.01 -5.86
CA CYS A 172 35.63 7.98 -6.82
C CYS A 172 35.82 9.39 -6.22
N HIS A 173 35.11 9.72 -5.15
CA HIS A 173 35.23 10.98 -4.43
C HIS A 173 36.04 10.86 -3.13
N GLY A 174 36.75 9.72 -2.91
CA GLY A 174 37.60 9.51 -1.74
C GLY A 174 36.87 9.23 -0.44
N VAL A 175 35.64 8.74 -0.52
CA VAL A 175 34.84 8.35 0.64
C VAL A 175 34.78 6.82 0.69
N ASP A 176 35.63 6.24 1.52
CA ASP A 176 35.82 4.78 1.56
C ASP A 176 35.14 4.10 2.77
N ASP A 177 34.81 4.84 3.85
CA ASP A 177 34.31 4.30 5.12
C ASP A 177 32.97 4.93 5.53
N GLU A 178 32.63 4.93 6.82
CA GLU A 178 31.36 5.41 7.34
C GLU A 178 30.99 6.82 6.86
N TYR A 179 29.78 6.96 6.31
CA TYR A 179 29.28 8.24 5.79
C TYR A 179 27.79 8.41 6.12
N ILE A 180 27.39 9.66 6.28
CA ILE A 180 25.99 10.05 6.41
C ILE A 180 25.56 10.73 5.12
N THR A 181 24.48 10.27 4.52
CA THR A 181 23.89 10.94 3.34
C THR A 181 22.67 11.75 3.74
N TRP A 182 22.59 12.97 3.18
CA TRP A 182 21.39 13.79 3.22
C TRP A 182 20.76 13.78 1.84
N GLY A 183 19.53 13.33 1.74
CA GLY A 183 18.74 13.41 0.51
C GLY A 183 17.73 14.56 0.63
N THR A 184 17.77 15.52 -0.31
CA THR A 184 16.67 16.46 -0.52
C THR A 184 15.82 15.93 -1.66
N MET A 185 14.51 15.84 -1.46
CA MET A 185 13.58 15.63 -2.54
C MET A 185 13.15 16.99 -3.06
N ASP A 186 13.52 17.32 -4.28
CA ASP A 186 12.90 18.42 -4.98
C ASP A 186 11.45 18.02 -5.30
N CYS A 187 10.52 18.82 -4.81
CA CYS A 187 9.08 18.65 -5.00
C CYS A 187 8.65 19.07 -6.40
#